data_c3dc20e3dc5ab875e18b6fc9fb9f5346
#
_entry.id   c3dc20e3dc5ab875e18b6fc9fb9f5346
#
_cell.length_a   1.000
_cell.length_b   1.000
_cell.length_c   1.000
_cell.angle_alpha   90.00
_cell.angle_beta   90.00
_cell.angle_gamma   90.00
#
_symmetry.space_group_name_H-M   'P 1'
#
loop_
_entity.id
_entity.type
_entity.pdbx_description
1 polymer ?
#
loop_
_entity_poly.entity_id
_entity_poly.type
_entity_poly.pdbx_seq_one_letter_code
_entity_poly.pdbx_strand_id
1 'polypeptide(L)'
;MTRFLIDGPGDARRTYVFAHGAGGPMASAFMATIARGIAASGIRVVRFEFPYMAEKRKRPDPQNVLLDAFRAVVRELGDPERQVIGGKSMGGRMASMVADELRVGGLLCYGYPFHPPGQPQKLRTEHLKVLHTPALIVQGTRDAFGNPADVQSYDLSPAISIEWIDGGDHSLKGGLARAIELGVNFITSI
;
A
#
# COMPACT_ATOMS: atom_id res chain seq x y z
N MET A 1 -17.42 2.23 14.47
CA MET A 1 -16.71 3.28 13.72
C MET A 1 -15.24 2.92 13.66
N THR A 2 -14.68 2.92 12.48
CA THR A 2 -13.24 2.69 12.28
C THR A 2 -12.47 3.87 12.86
N ARG A 3 -11.40 3.59 13.60
CA ARG A 3 -10.52 4.65 14.10
C ARG A 3 -9.51 5.02 13.02
N PHE A 4 -9.42 6.29 12.68
CA PHE A 4 -8.45 6.82 11.72
C PHE A 4 -7.36 7.66 12.39
N LEU A 5 -6.16 7.62 11.84
CA LEU A 5 -5.16 8.69 11.97
C LEU A 5 -5.12 9.43 10.63
N ILE A 6 -5.32 10.74 10.69
CA ILE A 6 -5.41 11.58 9.49
C ILE A 6 -4.28 12.60 9.53
N ASP A 7 -3.53 12.71 8.44
CA ASP A 7 -2.53 13.72 8.17
C ASP A 7 -2.94 14.51 6.91
N GLY A 8 -2.63 15.80 6.86
CA GLY A 8 -2.94 16.67 5.73
C GLY A 8 -4.33 17.32 5.78
N PRO A 9 -4.67 18.13 4.75
CA PRO A 9 -5.89 18.93 4.74
C PRO A 9 -7.16 18.09 4.52
N GLY A 10 -8.27 18.53 5.12
CA GLY A 10 -9.56 17.85 5.01
C GLY A 10 -10.22 17.98 3.64
N ASP A 11 -9.92 19.05 2.91
CA ASP A 11 -10.42 19.41 1.59
C ASP A 11 -9.48 19.03 0.44
N ALA A 12 -8.50 18.18 0.70
CA ALA A 12 -7.55 17.71 -0.31
C ALA A 12 -8.27 17.11 -1.53
N ARG A 13 -7.74 17.39 -2.71
CA ARG A 13 -8.24 16.83 -3.97
C ARG A 13 -8.17 15.30 -4.00
N ARG A 14 -7.14 14.73 -3.39
CA ARG A 14 -6.89 13.28 -3.31
C ARG A 14 -6.74 12.84 -1.87
N THR A 15 -7.20 11.63 -1.59
CA THR A 15 -7.01 10.95 -0.30
C THR A 15 -6.22 9.67 -0.52
N TYR A 16 -5.10 9.52 0.20
CA TYR A 16 -4.38 8.25 0.26
C TYR A 16 -4.84 7.43 1.48
N VAL A 17 -5.49 6.30 1.22
CA VAL A 17 -5.92 5.34 2.25
C VAL A 17 -4.78 4.34 2.48
N PHE A 18 -4.08 4.48 3.58
CA PHE A 18 -2.80 3.84 3.84
C PHE A 18 -2.89 2.76 4.93
N ALA A 19 -2.92 1.51 4.51
CA ALA A 19 -3.00 0.34 5.39
C ALA A 19 -1.63 -0.14 5.87
N HIS A 20 -1.57 -0.57 7.13
CA HIS A 20 -0.35 -1.08 7.76
C HIS A 20 0.04 -2.50 7.30
N GLY A 21 1.29 -2.89 7.53
CA GLY A 21 1.79 -4.25 7.34
C GLY A 21 1.42 -5.19 8.50
N ALA A 22 1.68 -6.50 8.33
CA ALA A 22 1.28 -7.50 9.31
C ALA A 22 1.88 -7.31 10.71
N GLY A 23 3.10 -6.78 10.80
CA GLY A 23 3.86 -6.71 12.05
C GLY A 23 3.88 -5.34 12.74
N GLY A 24 3.15 -4.32 12.25
CA GLY A 24 3.21 -2.99 12.84
C GLY A 24 1.90 -2.22 12.73
N PRO A 25 1.56 -1.43 13.76
CA PRO A 25 0.32 -0.65 13.80
C PRO A 25 0.36 0.54 12.82
N MET A 26 -0.80 1.15 12.59
CA MET A 26 -0.92 2.38 11.77
C MET A 26 -0.10 3.56 12.27
N ALA A 27 0.29 3.54 13.57
CA ALA A 27 1.12 4.57 14.20
C ALA A 27 2.63 4.25 14.18
N SER A 28 3.06 3.13 13.57
CA SER A 28 4.48 2.77 13.51
C SER A 28 5.32 3.87 12.85
N ALA A 29 6.62 3.90 13.15
CA ALA A 29 7.54 4.93 12.63
C ALA A 29 7.52 4.99 11.09
N PHE A 30 7.54 3.84 10.41
CA PHE A 30 7.44 3.78 8.96
C PHE A 30 6.15 4.44 8.45
N MET A 31 5.00 4.02 8.99
CA MET A 31 3.69 4.54 8.59
C MET A 31 3.57 6.04 8.83
N ALA A 32 4.05 6.51 9.98
CA ALA A 32 4.01 7.93 10.34
C ALA A 32 4.93 8.78 9.45
N THR A 33 6.14 8.29 9.13
CA THR A 33 7.08 9.01 8.26
C THR A 33 6.52 9.17 6.85
N ILE A 34 6.04 8.08 6.24
CA ILE A 34 5.44 8.12 4.89
C ILE A 34 4.19 9.01 4.89
N ALA A 35 3.28 8.85 5.85
CA ALA A 35 2.04 9.61 5.90
C ALA A 35 2.28 11.12 6.01
N ARG A 36 3.15 11.55 6.92
CA ARG A 36 3.50 12.96 7.09
C ARG A 36 4.20 13.54 5.87
N GLY A 37 5.12 12.77 5.28
CA GLY A 37 5.84 13.19 4.08
C GLY A 37 4.91 13.43 2.89
N ILE A 38 3.96 12.52 2.65
CA ILE A 38 2.95 12.68 1.60
C ILE A 38 2.01 13.85 1.93
N ALA A 39 1.57 13.95 3.18
CA ALA A 39 0.64 15.00 3.61
C ALA A 39 1.23 16.41 3.50
N ALA A 40 2.54 16.56 3.63
CA ALA A 40 3.24 17.84 3.44
C ALA A 40 3.07 18.43 2.03
N SER A 41 2.66 17.60 1.05
CA SER A 41 2.36 18.03 -0.32
C SER A 41 0.88 18.32 -0.56
N GLY A 42 0.07 18.51 0.50
CA GLY A 42 -1.35 18.85 0.38
C GLY A 42 -2.26 17.66 0.10
N ILE A 43 -1.77 16.44 0.23
CA ILE A 43 -2.55 15.21 0.07
C ILE A 43 -3.10 14.79 1.44
N ARG A 44 -4.37 14.43 1.51
CA ARG A 44 -4.96 13.84 2.72
C ARG A 44 -4.52 12.38 2.83
N VAL A 45 -3.92 11.98 3.94
CA VAL A 45 -3.53 10.59 4.22
C VAL A 45 -4.35 10.06 5.38
N VAL A 46 -5.09 8.99 5.14
CA VAL A 46 -5.93 8.32 6.13
C VAL A 46 -5.36 6.95 6.43
N ARG A 47 -4.89 6.76 7.66
CA ARG A 47 -4.40 5.48 8.16
C ARG A 47 -5.43 4.81 9.03
N PHE A 48 -5.58 3.50 8.90
CA PHE A 48 -6.50 2.70 9.73
C PHE A 48 -5.83 1.40 10.19
N GLU A 49 -6.44 0.71 11.12
CA GLU A 49 -6.01 -0.61 11.58
C GLU A 49 -6.98 -1.69 11.14
N PHE A 50 -6.43 -2.80 10.65
CA PHE A 50 -7.20 -4.03 10.48
C PHE A 50 -7.71 -4.55 11.83
N PRO A 51 -8.83 -5.29 11.86
CA PRO A 51 -9.48 -5.67 13.12
C PRO A 51 -8.55 -6.33 14.14
N TYR A 52 -7.70 -7.27 13.71
CA TYR A 52 -6.76 -7.91 14.64
C TYR A 52 -5.81 -6.94 15.34
N MET A 53 -5.36 -5.89 14.64
CA MET A 53 -4.44 -4.90 15.20
C MET A 53 -5.18 -3.96 16.15
N ALA A 54 -6.37 -3.51 15.78
CA ALA A 54 -7.24 -2.69 16.62
C ALA A 54 -7.60 -3.40 17.94
N GLU A 55 -7.76 -4.73 17.89
CA GLU A 55 -8.00 -5.60 19.04
C GLU A 55 -6.72 -6.06 19.74
N LYS A 56 -5.55 -5.53 19.36
CA LYS A 56 -4.22 -5.86 19.93
C LYS A 56 -3.85 -7.34 19.80
N ARG A 57 -4.41 -8.04 18.83
CA ARG A 57 -4.02 -9.41 18.48
C ARG A 57 -2.74 -9.39 17.61
N LYS A 58 -1.88 -10.38 17.77
CA LYS A 58 -0.59 -10.46 17.04
C LYS A 58 -0.72 -11.09 15.66
N ARG A 59 -1.64 -12.04 15.52
CA ARG A 59 -1.84 -12.79 14.28
C ARG A 59 -2.87 -12.09 13.39
N PRO A 60 -2.54 -11.81 12.11
CA PRO A 60 -3.50 -11.28 11.16
C PRO A 60 -4.76 -12.15 11.04
N ASP A 61 -5.88 -11.50 10.81
CA ASP A 61 -7.14 -12.16 10.48
C ASP A 61 -7.05 -12.89 9.13
N PRO A 62 -7.97 -13.82 8.85
CA PRO A 62 -8.14 -14.40 7.53
C PRO A 62 -8.29 -13.33 6.45
N GLN A 63 -7.84 -13.63 5.23
CA GLN A 63 -7.79 -12.66 4.13
C GLN A 63 -9.14 -11.98 3.86
N ASN A 64 -10.24 -12.73 3.87
CA ASN A 64 -11.58 -12.17 3.65
C ASN A 64 -11.94 -11.08 4.67
N VAL A 65 -11.60 -11.26 5.95
CA VAL A 65 -11.83 -10.26 7.00
C VAL A 65 -11.01 -8.99 6.75
N LEU A 66 -9.75 -9.13 6.30
CA LEU A 66 -8.90 -7.99 5.96
C LEU A 66 -9.43 -7.23 4.74
N LEU A 67 -9.91 -7.94 3.70
CA LEU A 67 -10.50 -7.33 2.52
C LEU A 67 -11.80 -6.60 2.86
N ASP A 68 -12.65 -7.18 3.69
CA ASP A 68 -13.92 -6.55 4.11
C ASP A 68 -13.68 -5.30 4.94
N ALA A 69 -12.66 -5.32 5.82
CA ALA A 69 -12.24 -4.12 6.55
C ALA A 69 -11.77 -3.01 5.60
N PHE A 70 -10.99 -3.36 4.57
CA PHE A 70 -10.55 -2.39 3.57
C PHE A 70 -11.72 -1.79 2.77
N ARG A 71 -12.64 -2.64 2.31
CA ARG A 71 -13.89 -2.21 1.62
C ARG A 71 -14.71 -1.26 2.48
N ALA A 72 -14.85 -1.58 3.76
CA ALA A 72 -15.59 -0.74 4.70
C ALA A 72 -14.97 0.66 4.83
N VAL A 73 -13.64 0.74 4.96
CA VAL A 73 -12.91 2.01 5.06
C VAL A 73 -13.09 2.86 3.81
N VAL A 74 -12.91 2.29 2.62
CA VAL A 74 -13.07 3.03 1.35
C VAL A 74 -14.49 3.58 1.20
N ARG A 75 -15.50 2.78 1.56
CA ARG A 75 -16.91 3.21 1.52
C ARG A 75 -17.23 4.28 2.57
N GLU A 76 -16.68 4.17 3.79
CA GLU A 76 -16.87 5.15 4.87
C GLU A 76 -16.29 6.52 4.48
N LEU A 77 -15.19 6.55 3.74
CA LEU A 77 -14.57 7.80 3.28
C LEU A 77 -15.27 8.44 2.06
N GLY A 78 -16.09 7.69 1.32
CA GLY A 78 -16.79 8.18 0.12
C GLY A 78 -15.88 8.50 -1.06
N ASP A 79 -16.45 8.80 -2.23
CA ASP A 79 -15.72 9.21 -3.44
C ASP A 79 -14.51 8.32 -3.81
N PRO A 80 -14.68 7.03 -4.08
CA PRO A 80 -13.57 6.12 -4.31
C PRO A 80 -12.67 6.53 -5.48
N GLU A 81 -13.18 7.17 -6.51
CA GLU A 81 -12.41 7.67 -7.65
C GLU A 81 -11.39 8.76 -7.25
N ARG A 82 -11.60 9.44 -6.13
CA ARG A 82 -10.66 10.41 -5.55
C ARG A 82 -9.69 9.78 -4.55
N GLN A 83 -9.86 8.49 -4.26
CA GLN A 83 -8.98 7.76 -3.35
C GLN A 83 -7.88 7.04 -4.13
N VAL A 84 -6.66 7.15 -3.64
CA VAL A 84 -5.57 6.21 -3.89
C VAL A 84 -5.53 5.29 -2.69
N ILE A 85 -5.65 4.00 -2.91
CA ILE A 85 -5.56 3.04 -1.80
C ILE A 85 -4.22 2.34 -1.82
N GLY A 86 -3.81 1.75 -0.71
CA GLY A 86 -2.55 1.02 -0.69
C GLY A 86 -2.07 0.72 0.71
N GLY A 87 -0.78 0.46 0.82
CA GLY A 87 -0.24 0.11 2.12
C GLY A 87 1.18 -0.40 2.11
N LYS A 88 1.64 -0.68 3.30
CA LYS A 88 2.90 -1.38 3.55
C LYS A 88 2.67 -2.89 3.49
N SER A 89 3.46 -3.61 2.69
CA SER A 89 3.50 -5.08 2.71
C SER A 89 2.08 -5.71 2.59
N MET A 90 1.63 -6.42 3.61
CA MET A 90 0.28 -7.01 3.66
C MET A 90 -0.81 -5.98 3.32
N GLY A 91 -0.73 -4.77 3.83
CA GLY A 91 -1.72 -3.72 3.54
C GLY A 91 -1.79 -3.38 2.06
N GLY A 92 -0.66 -3.24 1.37
CA GLY A 92 -0.60 -3.03 -0.07
C GLY A 92 -1.17 -4.21 -0.85
N ARG A 93 -0.88 -5.44 -0.41
CA ARG A 93 -1.46 -6.63 -1.03
C ARG A 93 -2.98 -6.71 -0.86
N MET A 94 -3.52 -6.37 0.31
CA MET A 94 -4.98 -6.33 0.50
C MET A 94 -5.63 -5.25 -0.37
N ALA A 95 -5.01 -4.07 -0.45
CA ALA A 95 -5.47 -2.99 -1.32
C ALA A 95 -5.54 -3.42 -2.79
N SER A 96 -4.49 -4.07 -3.31
CA SER A 96 -4.43 -4.49 -4.72
C SER A 96 -5.51 -5.50 -5.10
N MET A 97 -6.04 -6.26 -4.14
CA MET A 97 -7.10 -7.26 -4.38
C MET A 97 -8.50 -6.65 -4.45
N VAL A 98 -8.68 -5.40 -4.04
CA VAL A 98 -10.00 -4.73 -4.04
C VAL A 98 -10.02 -3.45 -4.88
N ALA A 99 -8.89 -3.03 -5.44
CA ALA A 99 -8.75 -1.77 -6.15
C ALA A 99 -9.72 -1.64 -7.33
N ASP A 100 -9.75 -2.61 -8.24
CA ASP A 100 -10.63 -2.62 -9.40
C ASP A 100 -12.11 -2.72 -9.00
N GLU A 101 -12.43 -3.60 -8.04
CA GLU A 101 -13.78 -3.76 -7.52
C GLU A 101 -14.34 -2.44 -6.97
N LEU A 102 -13.51 -1.70 -6.24
CA LEU A 102 -13.90 -0.45 -5.59
C LEU A 102 -13.81 0.76 -6.51
N ARG A 103 -13.28 0.61 -7.73
CA ARG A 103 -13.09 1.68 -8.72
C ARG A 103 -12.34 2.88 -8.15
N VAL A 104 -11.26 2.60 -7.42
CA VAL A 104 -10.44 3.68 -6.86
C VAL A 104 -9.58 4.35 -7.93
N GLY A 105 -9.17 5.60 -7.67
CA GLY A 105 -8.36 6.36 -8.62
C GLY A 105 -6.95 5.81 -8.82
N GLY A 106 -6.38 5.07 -7.84
CA GLY A 106 -5.04 4.50 -7.96
C GLY A 106 -4.66 3.56 -6.82
N LEU A 107 -3.56 2.85 -7.01
CA LEU A 107 -2.98 1.93 -6.03
C LEU A 107 -1.51 2.29 -5.77
N LEU A 108 -1.15 2.55 -4.51
CA LEU A 108 0.23 2.86 -4.11
C LEU A 108 0.70 1.91 -3.00
N CYS A 109 1.69 1.07 -3.30
CA CYS A 109 2.21 0.07 -2.39
C CYS A 109 3.69 0.30 -2.04
N TYR A 110 4.06 0.07 -0.79
CA TYR A 110 5.43 0.13 -0.31
C TYR A 110 5.89 -1.24 0.19
N GLY A 111 6.92 -1.81 -0.45
CA GLY A 111 7.41 -3.14 -0.13
C GLY A 111 6.34 -4.20 -0.35
N TYR A 112 5.95 -4.45 -1.59
CA TYR A 112 4.94 -5.43 -1.93
C TYR A 112 5.43 -6.86 -1.69
N PRO A 113 4.65 -7.73 -1.00
CA PRO A 113 5.10 -9.08 -0.70
C PRO A 113 4.72 -10.04 -1.84
N PHE A 114 5.47 -10.01 -2.95
CA PHE A 114 5.22 -10.84 -4.13
C PHE A 114 5.22 -12.34 -3.84
N HIS A 115 6.06 -12.77 -2.90
CA HIS A 115 6.12 -14.13 -2.36
C HIS A 115 6.59 -14.11 -0.89
N PRO A 116 6.47 -15.20 -0.12
CA PRO A 116 7.10 -15.31 1.19
C PRO A 116 8.63 -15.35 1.06
N PRO A 117 9.39 -14.83 2.03
CA PRO A 117 10.86 -14.90 2.01
C PRO A 117 11.35 -16.35 1.84
N GLY A 118 12.32 -16.57 0.96
CA GLY A 118 12.87 -17.89 0.68
C GLY A 118 11.93 -18.85 -0.06
N GLN A 119 10.78 -18.38 -0.56
CA GLN A 119 9.80 -19.21 -1.27
C GLN A 119 9.32 -18.51 -2.56
N PRO A 120 10.22 -18.19 -3.51
CA PRO A 120 9.86 -17.42 -4.71
C PRO A 120 8.84 -18.13 -5.62
N GLN A 121 8.68 -19.43 -5.48
CA GLN A 121 7.67 -20.20 -6.21
C GLN A 121 6.24 -20.03 -5.67
N LYS A 122 6.07 -19.48 -4.46
CA LYS A 122 4.75 -19.23 -3.86
C LYS A 122 4.26 -17.82 -4.17
N LEU A 123 3.97 -17.57 -5.43
CA LEU A 123 3.55 -16.27 -5.92
C LEU A 123 2.23 -15.80 -5.31
N ARG A 124 2.13 -14.48 -5.13
CA ARG A 124 0.94 -13.77 -4.64
C ARG A 124 0.51 -12.71 -5.67
N THR A 125 0.69 -13.02 -6.95
CA THR A 125 0.60 -12.06 -8.06
C THR A 125 -0.55 -12.31 -9.02
N GLU A 126 -1.31 -13.39 -8.85
CA GLU A 126 -2.31 -13.82 -9.84
C GLU A 126 -3.32 -12.72 -10.20
N HIS A 127 -3.82 -11.99 -9.20
CA HIS A 127 -4.73 -10.85 -9.41
C HIS A 127 -4.02 -9.62 -10.01
N LEU A 128 -2.70 -9.53 -9.91
CA LEU A 128 -1.94 -8.41 -10.48
C LEU A 128 -1.81 -8.51 -12.00
N LYS A 129 -1.99 -9.68 -12.59
CA LYS A 129 -1.92 -9.87 -14.04
C LYS A 129 -3.04 -9.14 -14.79
N VAL A 130 -4.18 -9.01 -14.14
CA VAL A 130 -5.40 -8.43 -14.71
C VAL A 130 -5.82 -7.12 -14.05
N LEU A 131 -4.96 -6.53 -13.24
CA LEU A 131 -5.24 -5.26 -12.58
C LEU A 131 -5.40 -4.13 -13.61
N HIS A 132 -6.48 -3.36 -13.53
CA HIS A 132 -6.76 -2.22 -14.40
C HIS A 132 -6.46 -0.89 -13.73
N THR A 133 -6.59 -0.82 -12.40
CA THR A 133 -6.30 0.38 -11.62
C THR A 133 -4.84 0.81 -11.80
N PRO A 134 -4.55 2.08 -12.18
CA PRO A 134 -3.18 2.59 -12.22
C PRO A 134 -2.46 2.32 -10.90
N ALA A 135 -1.28 1.73 -10.97
CA ALA A 135 -0.59 1.26 -9.77
C ALA A 135 0.89 1.62 -9.75
N LEU A 136 1.37 2.06 -8.60
CA LEU A 136 2.79 2.21 -8.30
C LEU A 136 3.18 1.30 -7.12
N ILE A 137 4.19 0.47 -7.34
CA ILE A 137 4.85 -0.30 -6.28
C ILE A 137 6.24 0.26 -6.07
N VAL A 138 6.52 0.78 -4.88
CA VAL A 138 7.85 1.21 -4.47
C VAL A 138 8.52 0.07 -3.71
N GLN A 139 9.59 -0.49 -4.28
CA GLN A 139 10.20 -1.74 -3.82
C GLN A 139 11.69 -1.57 -3.57
N GLY A 140 12.22 -2.25 -2.55
CA GLY A 140 13.66 -2.27 -2.29
C GLY A 140 14.40 -3.27 -3.18
N THR A 141 15.60 -2.92 -3.69
CA THR A 141 16.39 -3.86 -4.52
C THR A 141 16.90 -5.07 -3.74
N ARG A 142 16.88 -5.02 -2.40
CA ARG A 142 17.25 -6.13 -1.49
C ARG A 142 16.07 -6.67 -0.69
N ASP A 143 14.85 -6.45 -1.20
CA ASP A 143 13.65 -6.95 -0.53
C ASP A 143 13.52 -8.46 -0.70
N ALA A 144 13.53 -9.21 0.40
CA ALA A 144 13.39 -10.66 0.41
C ALA A 144 11.99 -11.18 0.01
N PHE A 145 11.02 -10.28 -0.15
CA PHE A 145 9.67 -10.60 -0.63
C PHE A 145 9.50 -10.37 -2.14
N GLY A 146 10.56 -10.01 -2.85
CA GLY A 146 10.61 -9.77 -4.29
C GLY A 146 11.65 -8.70 -4.62
N ASN A 147 12.79 -9.12 -5.13
CA ASN A 147 13.88 -8.28 -5.65
C ASN A 147 13.77 -8.15 -7.18
N PRO A 148 14.57 -7.32 -7.85
CA PRO A 148 14.50 -7.15 -9.30
C PRO A 148 14.61 -8.45 -10.11
N ALA A 149 15.49 -9.38 -9.69
CA ALA A 149 15.67 -10.65 -10.40
C ALA A 149 14.44 -11.56 -10.32
N ASP A 150 13.73 -11.52 -9.18
CA ASP A 150 12.48 -12.26 -9.00
C ASP A 150 11.38 -11.63 -9.88
N VAL A 151 11.19 -10.32 -9.73
CA VAL A 151 10.02 -9.59 -10.28
C VAL A 151 10.06 -9.47 -11.79
N GLN A 152 11.25 -9.39 -12.43
CA GLN A 152 11.37 -9.33 -13.88
C GLN A 152 10.75 -10.53 -14.62
N SER A 153 10.57 -11.65 -13.91
CA SER A 153 9.96 -12.87 -14.47
C SER A 153 8.45 -12.94 -14.27
N TYR A 154 7.86 -11.98 -13.55
CA TYR A 154 6.43 -12.03 -13.23
C TYR A 154 5.60 -11.42 -14.35
N ASP A 155 4.50 -12.09 -14.66
CA ASP A 155 3.47 -11.60 -15.56
C ASP A 155 2.59 -10.59 -14.79
N LEU A 156 2.90 -9.31 -14.92
CA LEU A 156 2.19 -8.22 -14.27
C LEU A 156 1.43 -7.37 -15.30
N SER A 157 0.29 -6.83 -14.90
CA SER A 157 -0.48 -5.90 -15.72
C SER A 157 0.37 -4.68 -16.14
N PRO A 158 0.20 -4.15 -17.37
CA PRO A 158 0.83 -2.91 -17.81
C PRO A 158 0.37 -1.67 -17.01
N ALA A 159 -0.72 -1.78 -16.23
CA ALA A 159 -1.15 -0.72 -15.33
C ALA A 159 -0.23 -0.55 -14.10
N ILE A 160 0.70 -1.50 -13.87
CA ILE A 160 1.60 -1.51 -12.72
C ILE A 160 2.98 -1.00 -13.12
N SER A 161 3.41 0.07 -12.48
CA SER A 161 4.80 0.54 -12.49
C SER A 161 5.50 0.12 -11.21
N ILE A 162 6.78 -0.25 -11.32
CA ILE A 162 7.62 -0.58 -10.16
C ILE A 162 8.80 0.39 -10.14
N GLU A 163 8.96 1.08 -9.00
CA GLU A 163 10.08 1.96 -8.73
C GLU A 163 10.98 1.34 -7.65
N TRP A 164 12.26 1.27 -7.94
CA TRP A 164 13.22 0.59 -7.08
C TRP A 164 13.98 1.56 -6.19
N ILE A 165 14.06 1.23 -4.91
CA ILE A 165 14.94 1.90 -3.95
C ILE A 165 16.23 1.09 -3.87
N ASP A 166 17.31 1.66 -4.41
CA ASP A 166 18.62 0.97 -4.43
C ASP A 166 19.13 0.72 -3.01
N GLY A 167 19.61 -0.50 -2.78
CA GLY A 167 20.05 -0.99 -1.46
C GLY A 167 18.94 -1.12 -0.42
N GLY A 168 17.70 -0.74 -0.73
CA GLY A 168 16.55 -0.81 0.17
C GLY A 168 16.15 -2.25 0.47
N ASP A 169 15.82 -2.51 1.73
CA ASP A 169 15.21 -3.74 2.21
C ASP A 169 13.67 -3.67 2.15
N HIS A 170 12.99 -4.64 2.76
CA HIS A 170 11.52 -4.64 2.86
C HIS A 170 10.95 -3.38 3.54
N SER A 171 11.72 -2.69 4.36
CA SER A 171 11.34 -1.43 5.02
C SER A 171 11.83 -0.20 4.29
N LEU A 172 12.39 -0.33 3.08
CA LEU A 172 12.95 0.72 2.25
C LEU A 172 14.01 1.54 2.99
N LYS A 173 14.83 0.86 3.81
CA LYS A 173 15.85 1.51 4.63
C LYS A 173 16.79 2.35 3.76
N GLY A 174 17.04 3.58 4.18
CA GLY A 174 17.90 4.53 3.46
C GLY A 174 17.20 5.27 2.31
N GLY A 175 15.99 4.87 1.89
CA GLY A 175 15.29 5.43 0.74
C GLY A 175 13.92 6.04 1.03
N LEU A 176 13.56 6.29 2.30
CA LEU A 176 12.20 6.77 2.64
C LEU A 176 11.88 8.14 2.02
N ALA A 177 12.85 9.04 1.90
CA ALA A 177 12.63 10.34 1.25
C ALA A 177 12.26 10.17 -0.24
N ARG A 178 12.99 9.30 -0.95
CA ARG A 178 12.68 8.97 -2.35
C ARG A 178 11.34 8.24 -2.48
N ALA A 179 11.03 7.34 -1.56
CA ALA A 179 9.75 6.64 -1.55
C ALA A 179 8.55 7.59 -1.35
N ILE A 180 8.70 8.61 -0.51
CA ILE A 180 7.72 9.68 -0.34
C ILE A 180 7.56 10.48 -1.62
N GLU A 181 8.65 10.94 -2.22
CA GLU A 181 8.65 11.71 -3.47
C GLU A 181 7.92 10.95 -4.60
N LEU A 182 8.25 9.67 -4.80
CA LEU A 182 7.60 8.80 -5.77
C LEU A 182 6.09 8.68 -5.52
N GLY A 183 5.71 8.49 -4.26
CA GLY A 183 4.30 8.41 -3.85
C GLY A 183 3.55 9.71 -4.11
N VAL A 184 4.14 10.87 -3.79
CA VAL A 184 3.55 12.20 -4.06
C VAL A 184 3.35 12.39 -5.56
N ASN A 185 4.39 12.14 -6.36
CA ASN A 185 4.34 12.29 -7.81
C ASN A 185 3.23 11.41 -8.42
N PHE A 186 3.14 10.15 -8.00
CA PHE A 186 2.11 9.24 -8.47
C PHE A 186 0.70 9.74 -8.09
N ILE A 187 0.44 10.09 -6.83
CA ILE A 187 -0.89 10.53 -6.36
C ILE A 187 -1.33 11.81 -7.07
N THR A 188 -0.40 12.70 -7.40
CA THR A 188 -0.71 13.98 -8.08
C THR A 188 -0.87 13.86 -9.58
N SER A 189 -0.36 12.80 -10.21
CA SER A 189 -0.45 12.57 -11.65
C SER A 189 -1.76 11.91 -12.11
N ILE A 190 -2.56 11.36 -11.20
CA ILE A 190 -3.80 10.63 -11.48
C ILE A 190 -5.05 11.39 -11.10
#